data_33f199c942e0c6f99699524872962f0e
#
_entry.id   33f199c942e0c6f99699524872962f0e
#
_cell.length_a   1.000
_cell.length_b   1.000
_cell.length_c   1.000
_cell.angle_alpha   90.00
_cell.angle_beta   90.00
_cell.angle_gamma   90.00
#
_symmetry.space_group_name_H-M   'P 1'
#
loop_
_entity.id
_entity.type
_entity.pdbx_description
1 polymer ?
#
loop_
_entity_poly.entity_id
_entity_poly.type
_entity_poly.pdbx_seq_one_letter_code
_entity_poly.pdbx_strand_id
1 'polypeptide(L)'
;MKKIFFLFLFSISTGFLFAQENITVDCTAGPVSTTFCYMTGDDNSFVITSNDGSALNLSIDEGQVESFWDEFIVLDSDGSELYNGYGDGGDVSGLTFQSLGDSLTVLVDEDISISCSENGFVPITFTAACATCINPQVNFEMVSDCLNGPQFFMDVTASDFGSASGLVFSDNQGNSSITTITETVQLGPYPNLSLIHISEPTRRYAI
;
A
#
# COMPACT_ATOMS: atom_id res chain seq x y z
N MET A 1 -62.92 28.12 18.55
CA MET A 1 -61.79 28.10 17.61
C MET A 1 -60.58 27.50 18.29
N LYS A 2 -60.22 26.23 18.03
CA LYS A 2 -59.04 25.55 18.61
C LYS A 2 -57.85 25.81 17.68
N LYS A 3 -56.82 26.50 18.18
CA LYS A 3 -55.55 26.70 17.47
C LYS A 3 -54.69 25.46 17.68
N ILE A 4 -54.43 24.72 16.59
CA ILE A 4 -53.52 23.59 16.56
C ILE A 4 -52.12 24.18 16.30
N PHE A 5 -51.23 24.04 17.29
CA PHE A 5 -49.81 24.39 17.15
C PHE A 5 -49.09 23.17 16.55
N PHE A 6 -48.63 23.30 15.31
CA PHE A 6 -47.75 22.28 14.67
C PHE A 6 -46.31 22.54 15.14
N LEU A 7 -45.82 21.66 16.00
CA LEU A 7 -44.42 21.65 16.41
C LEU A 7 -43.62 20.94 15.31
N PHE A 8 -42.88 21.70 14.50
CA PHE A 8 -41.90 21.13 13.55
C PHE A 8 -40.68 20.69 14.34
N LEU A 9 -40.54 19.37 14.53
CA LEU A 9 -39.31 18.77 15.04
C LEU A 9 -38.27 18.82 13.91
N PHE A 10 -37.31 19.75 13.99
CA PHE A 10 -36.15 19.80 13.12
C PHE A 10 -35.19 18.74 13.62
N SER A 11 -35.14 17.56 12.94
CA SER A 11 -34.14 16.53 13.18
C SER A 11 -32.82 17.04 12.62
N ILE A 12 -31.93 17.49 13.49
CA ILE A 12 -30.55 17.81 13.14
C ILE A 12 -29.86 16.45 13.01
N SER A 13 -29.73 15.95 11.79
CA SER A 13 -28.83 14.87 11.45
C SER A 13 -27.41 15.41 11.58
N THR A 14 -26.73 15.08 12.67
CA THR A 14 -25.28 15.26 12.78
C THR A 14 -24.64 14.23 11.84
N GLY A 15 -24.43 14.62 10.60
CA GLY A 15 -23.53 13.88 9.71
C GLY A 15 -22.12 14.00 10.30
N PHE A 16 -21.48 12.89 10.61
CA PHE A 16 -20.04 12.84 10.81
C PHE A 16 -19.42 13.25 9.48
N LEU A 17 -18.74 14.39 9.47
CA LEU A 17 -17.93 14.84 8.35
C LEU A 17 -16.58 14.16 8.53
N PHE A 18 -16.34 13.09 7.77
CA PHE A 18 -15.00 12.55 7.59
C PHE A 18 -14.15 13.66 6.96
N ALA A 19 -13.02 13.97 7.58
CA ALA A 19 -12.12 15.00 7.06
C ALA A 19 -11.20 14.34 6.01
N GLN A 20 -11.67 14.29 4.77
CA GLN A 20 -10.84 13.91 3.64
C GLN A 20 -10.05 15.13 3.17
N GLU A 21 -8.72 15.02 3.15
CA GLU A 21 -7.84 16.01 2.55
C GLU A 21 -7.43 15.58 1.14
N ASN A 22 -7.58 16.48 0.16
CA ASN A 22 -7.21 16.22 -1.22
C ASN A 22 -5.89 16.92 -1.56
N ILE A 23 -4.89 16.17 -1.98
CA ILE A 23 -3.57 16.64 -2.36
C ILE A 23 -3.39 16.40 -3.85
N THR A 24 -3.06 17.46 -4.60
CA THR A 24 -2.74 17.33 -6.01
C THR A 24 -1.24 17.43 -6.23
N VAL A 25 -0.66 16.43 -6.87
CA VAL A 25 0.75 16.41 -7.30
C VAL A 25 0.83 16.96 -8.71
N ASP A 26 1.52 18.09 -8.88
CA ASP A 26 1.86 18.65 -10.20
C ASP A 26 3.11 17.96 -10.72
N CYS A 27 2.94 17.10 -11.75
CA CYS A 27 4.03 16.32 -12.32
C CYS A 27 5.15 17.16 -12.93
N THR A 28 4.89 18.45 -13.20
CA THR A 28 5.92 19.38 -13.69
C THR A 28 6.63 20.16 -12.58
N ALA A 29 6.00 20.28 -11.41
CA ALA A 29 6.55 21.03 -10.28
C ALA A 29 7.41 20.19 -9.34
N GLY A 30 7.21 18.87 -9.30
CA GLY A 30 7.97 17.92 -8.50
C GLY A 30 7.19 17.37 -7.28
N PRO A 31 7.90 16.72 -6.35
CA PRO A 31 7.28 16.04 -5.21
C PRO A 31 6.53 16.99 -4.27
N VAL A 32 5.48 16.47 -3.64
CA VAL A 32 4.73 17.13 -2.56
C VAL A 32 4.90 16.33 -1.28
N SER A 33 5.28 16.99 -0.18
CA SER A 33 5.42 16.38 1.14
C SER A 33 4.34 16.90 2.07
N THR A 34 3.79 16.01 2.89
CA THR A 34 2.76 16.31 3.88
C THR A 34 3.10 15.62 5.20
N THR A 35 2.88 16.31 6.31
CA THR A 35 3.07 15.77 7.66
C THR A 35 1.76 15.89 8.42
N PHE A 36 1.35 14.81 9.09
CA PHE A 36 0.19 14.79 9.96
C PHE A 36 0.44 13.96 11.21
N CYS A 37 -0.29 14.28 12.27
CA CYS A 37 -0.29 13.55 13.52
C CYS A 37 -1.73 13.14 13.80
N TYR A 38 -2.03 11.85 13.65
CA TYR A 38 -3.38 11.34 13.85
C TYR A 38 -3.82 11.43 15.31
N MET A 39 -5.12 11.55 15.54
CA MET A 39 -5.75 11.70 16.86
C MET A 39 -6.75 10.56 17.05
N THR A 40 -6.97 10.19 18.31
CA THR A 40 -8.01 9.22 18.69
C THR A 40 -9.39 9.66 18.18
N GLY A 41 -10.08 8.80 17.46
CA GLY A 41 -11.38 9.08 16.84
C GLY A 41 -11.28 9.92 15.56
N ASP A 42 -10.12 9.98 14.93
CA ASP A 42 -9.86 10.78 13.74
C ASP A 42 -9.86 9.89 12.48
N ASP A 43 -10.91 10.02 11.68
CA ASP A 43 -11.04 9.32 10.39
C ASP A 43 -10.37 10.09 9.23
N ASN A 44 -9.28 10.83 9.49
CA ASN A 44 -8.60 11.62 8.47
C ASN A 44 -8.00 10.72 7.40
N SER A 45 -8.33 11.01 6.15
CA SER A 45 -7.75 10.38 4.99
C SER A 45 -7.19 11.41 4.01
N PHE A 46 -6.06 11.08 3.39
CA PHE A 46 -5.40 11.91 2.39
C PHE A 46 -5.55 11.24 1.03
N VAL A 47 -6.31 11.85 0.14
CA VAL A 47 -6.41 11.41 -1.26
C VAL A 47 -5.44 12.23 -2.08
N ILE A 48 -4.44 11.54 -2.62
CA ILE A 48 -3.35 12.12 -3.39
C ILE A 48 -3.61 11.80 -4.86
N THR A 49 -3.63 12.80 -5.73
CA THR A 49 -3.95 12.63 -7.16
C THR A 49 -2.94 13.38 -8.01
N SER A 50 -2.49 12.76 -9.11
CA SER A 50 -1.66 13.45 -10.10
C SER A 50 -2.50 14.39 -10.97
N ASN A 51 -1.90 15.49 -11.43
CA ASN A 51 -2.62 16.46 -12.27
C ASN A 51 -2.73 16.06 -13.75
N ASP A 52 -2.01 15.02 -14.19
CA ASP A 52 -1.93 14.61 -15.59
C ASP A 52 -2.34 13.16 -15.86
N GLY A 53 -2.81 12.44 -14.83
CA GLY A 53 -3.20 11.04 -14.94
C GLY A 53 -2.04 10.04 -14.81
N SER A 54 -0.83 10.50 -14.50
CA SER A 54 0.32 9.61 -14.25
C SER A 54 0.15 8.83 -12.94
N ALA A 55 0.71 7.63 -12.88
CA ALA A 55 0.86 6.91 -11.62
C ALA A 55 1.70 7.70 -10.62
N LEU A 56 1.51 7.43 -9.34
CA LEU A 56 2.20 8.08 -8.23
C LEU A 56 3.16 7.13 -7.53
N ASN A 57 4.33 7.63 -7.16
CA ASN A 57 5.18 7.05 -6.14
C ASN A 57 4.92 7.73 -4.80
N LEU A 58 4.81 6.96 -3.74
CA LEU A 58 4.67 7.42 -2.36
C LEU A 58 5.81 6.86 -1.53
N SER A 59 6.49 7.70 -0.75
CA SER A 59 7.44 7.29 0.29
C SER A 59 6.96 7.79 1.64
N ILE A 60 7.09 6.95 2.67
CA ILE A 60 6.89 7.35 4.05
C ILE A 60 8.27 7.70 4.60
N ASP A 61 8.51 8.99 4.82
CA ASP A 61 9.82 9.52 5.20
C ASP A 61 10.09 9.29 6.68
N GLU A 62 9.06 9.46 7.53
CA GLU A 62 9.04 9.15 8.96
C GLU A 62 7.61 8.93 9.42
N GLY A 63 7.43 8.24 10.55
CA GLY A 63 6.12 8.09 11.16
C GLY A 63 6.01 6.90 12.09
N GLN A 64 5.13 7.03 13.08
CA GLN A 64 4.82 5.97 14.03
C GLN A 64 3.32 5.84 14.23
N VAL A 65 2.86 4.58 14.33
CA VAL A 65 1.51 4.19 14.77
C VAL A 65 1.63 3.29 16.00
N GLU A 66 0.54 3.08 16.72
CA GLU A 66 0.53 2.12 17.83
C GLU A 66 0.68 0.70 17.30
N SER A 67 1.77 0.02 17.73
CA SER A 67 2.06 -1.35 17.30
C SER A 67 0.96 -2.30 17.75
N PHE A 68 0.44 -3.14 16.84
CA PHE A 68 -0.61 -4.15 17.01
C PHE A 68 -2.04 -3.63 17.17
N TRP A 69 -2.28 -2.31 17.22
CA TRP A 69 -3.59 -1.73 17.47
C TRP A 69 -4.02 -0.76 16.37
N ASP A 70 -3.11 0.10 15.92
CA ASP A 70 -3.39 1.03 14.83
C ASP A 70 -2.81 0.54 13.51
N GLU A 71 -3.56 0.64 12.44
CA GLU A 71 -3.15 0.19 11.11
C GLU A 71 -2.91 1.39 10.19
N PHE A 72 -1.67 1.53 9.72
CA PHE A 72 -1.36 2.43 8.62
C PHE A 72 -1.80 1.77 7.32
N ILE A 73 -2.66 2.43 6.55
CA ILE A 73 -3.27 1.88 5.35
C ILE A 73 -2.93 2.75 4.15
N VAL A 74 -2.55 2.09 3.06
CA VAL A 74 -2.38 2.72 1.75
C VAL A 74 -3.25 1.99 0.73
N LEU A 75 -4.17 2.73 0.10
CA LEU A 75 -5.04 2.20 -0.94
C LEU A 75 -4.59 2.71 -2.31
N ASP A 76 -4.75 1.84 -3.32
CA ASP A 76 -4.58 2.19 -4.73
C ASP A 76 -5.79 2.96 -5.28
N SER A 77 -5.68 3.43 -6.49
CA SER A 77 -6.70 4.16 -7.24
C SER A 77 -8.02 3.42 -7.41
N ASP A 78 -8.00 2.10 -7.42
CA ASP A 78 -9.18 1.24 -7.49
C ASP A 78 -9.76 0.84 -6.11
N GLY A 79 -9.13 1.33 -5.03
CA GLY A 79 -9.49 1.03 -3.64
C GLY A 79 -8.91 -0.27 -3.11
N SER A 80 -8.06 -0.98 -3.87
CA SER A 80 -7.34 -2.14 -3.37
C SER A 80 -6.25 -1.72 -2.38
N GLU A 81 -6.00 -2.56 -1.38
CA GLU A 81 -4.96 -2.31 -0.38
C GLU A 81 -3.57 -2.61 -0.97
N LEU A 82 -2.71 -1.58 -0.99
CA LEU A 82 -1.27 -1.73 -1.23
C LEU A 82 -0.54 -2.07 0.05
N TYR A 83 -1.06 -1.61 1.19
CA TYR A 83 -0.53 -1.88 2.51
C TYR A 83 -1.61 -1.73 3.57
N ASN A 84 -1.53 -2.61 4.57
CA ASN A 84 -2.32 -2.54 5.79
C ASN A 84 -1.48 -3.15 6.92
N GLY A 85 -1.09 -2.35 7.91
CA GLY A 85 -0.25 -2.81 9.01
C GLY A 85 0.43 -1.68 9.78
N TYR A 86 1.25 -2.05 10.74
CA TYR A 86 1.91 -1.12 11.68
C TYR A 86 3.44 -1.03 11.50
N GLY A 87 3.98 -1.48 10.38
CA GLY A 87 5.42 -1.40 10.10
C GLY A 87 6.28 -2.30 11.01
N ASP A 88 7.47 -1.85 11.34
CA ASP A 88 8.37 -2.56 12.25
C ASP A 88 8.17 -2.06 13.70
N GLY A 89 7.32 -2.76 14.46
CA GLY A 89 7.02 -2.41 15.85
C GLY A 89 6.36 -1.04 16.02
N GLY A 90 5.59 -0.59 15.04
CA GLY A 90 4.95 0.73 15.00
C GLY A 90 5.65 1.73 14.08
N ASP A 91 6.89 1.50 13.68
CA ASP A 91 7.63 2.36 12.77
C ASP A 91 7.24 2.07 11.32
N VAL A 92 6.63 3.03 10.65
CA VAL A 92 6.21 2.95 9.24
C VAL A 92 7.18 3.67 8.30
N SER A 93 8.28 4.23 8.81
CA SER A 93 9.28 4.91 8.00
C SER A 93 9.93 4.00 6.96
N GLY A 94 10.28 4.55 5.80
CA GLY A 94 10.92 3.81 4.72
C GLY A 94 10.00 2.94 3.87
N LEU A 95 8.69 2.85 4.18
CA LEU A 95 7.73 2.20 3.31
C LEU A 95 7.60 2.99 2.00
N THR A 96 7.48 2.27 0.88
CA THR A 96 7.34 2.88 -0.45
C THR A 96 6.30 2.15 -1.27
N PHE A 97 5.48 2.91 -2.02
CA PHE A 97 4.38 2.39 -2.82
C PHE A 97 4.38 3.04 -4.20
N GLN A 98 3.78 2.36 -5.16
CA GLN A 98 3.45 2.93 -6.46
C GLN A 98 2.00 2.58 -6.79
N SER A 99 1.21 3.59 -7.20
CA SER A 99 -0.16 3.35 -7.66
C SER A 99 -0.17 2.71 -9.06
N LEU A 100 -1.23 1.98 -9.36
CA LEU A 100 -1.53 1.51 -10.71
C LEU A 100 -2.19 2.62 -11.55
N GLY A 101 -2.97 3.48 -10.91
CA GLY A 101 -3.63 4.62 -11.53
C GLY A 101 -3.06 5.96 -11.05
N ASP A 102 -3.86 7.00 -11.17
CA ASP A 102 -3.48 8.39 -10.94
C ASP A 102 -3.66 8.86 -9.48
N SER A 103 -4.04 7.96 -8.57
CA SER A 103 -4.29 8.33 -7.18
C SER A 103 -3.86 7.27 -6.18
N LEU A 104 -3.64 7.73 -4.94
CA LEU A 104 -3.40 6.93 -3.73
C LEU A 104 -4.21 7.51 -2.59
N THR A 105 -4.63 6.67 -1.65
CA THR A 105 -5.20 7.12 -0.39
C THR A 105 -4.35 6.65 0.77
N VAL A 106 -4.04 7.56 1.70
CA VAL A 106 -3.30 7.29 2.94
C VAL A 106 -4.21 7.58 4.12
N LEU A 107 -4.31 6.66 5.06
CA LEU A 107 -5.06 6.82 6.30
C LEU A 107 -4.45 5.99 7.43
N VAL A 108 -4.86 6.27 8.65
CA VAL A 108 -4.62 5.43 9.82
C VAL A 108 -5.99 4.96 10.32
N ASP A 109 -6.19 3.64 10.40
CA ASP A 109 -7.31 3.03 11.12
C ASP A 109 -6.85 2.83 12.56
N GLU A 110 -7.31 3.72 13.44
CA GLU A 110 -6.88 3.79 14.81
C GLU A 110 -7.92 3.12 15.73
N ASP A 111 -7.48 2.61 16.87
CA ASP A 111 -8.38 2.19 17.93
C ASP A 111 -8.86 3.42 18.74
N ILE A 112 -9.55 3.20 19.86
CA ILE A 112 -10.08 4.30 20.67
C ILE A 112 -9.09 4.84 21.72
N SER A 113 -7.82 4.46 21.64
CA SER A 113 -6.78 4.83 22.63
C SER A 113 -5.42 5.00 21.98
N ILE A 114 -4.55 5.79 22.58
CA ILE A 114 -3.14 5.93 22.19
C ILE A 114 -2.99 6.40 20.73
N SER A 115 -2.75 7.67 20.53
CA SER A 115 -2.57 8.28 19.21
C SER A 115 -1.31 9.11 19.13
N CYS A 116 -0.94 9.53 17.93
CA CYS A 116 0.20 10.42 17.71
C CYS A 116 0.11 11.69 18.56
N SER A 117 -1.04 12.36 18.57
CA SER A 117 -1.20 13.64 19.24
C SER A 117 -1.22 13.53 20.79
N GLU A 118 -1.65 12.41 21.32
CA GLU A 118 -1.83 12.22 22.77
C GLU A 118 -0.60 11.58 23.42
N ASN A 119 0.11 10.72 22.70
CA ASN A 119 1.21 9.91 23.22
C ASN A 119 2.58 10.31 22.69
N GLY A 120 2.65 11.28 21.78
CA GLY A 120 3.89 11.85 21.29
C GLY A 120 4.66 10.93 20.35
N PHE A 121 3.95 10.11 19.56
CA PHE A 121 4.55 9.37 18.46
C PHE A 121 5.12 10.34 17.41
N VAL A 122 6.04 9.83 16.60
CA VAL A 122 6.56 10.60 15.48
C VAL A 122 5.44 10.84 14.47
N PRO A 123 5.12 12.10 14.13
CA PRO A 123 4.14 12.40 13.10
C PRO A 123 4.48 11.70 11.79
N ILE A 124 3.46 11.28 11.06
CA ILE A 124 3.66 10.62 9.77
C ILE A 124 3.94 11.70 8.73
N THR A 125 5.12 11.62 8.11
CA THR A 125 5.51 12.44 6.96
C THR A 125 5.63 11.57 5.75
N PHE A 126 4.89 11.90 4.70
CA PHE A 126 4.98 11.23 3.42
C PHE A 126 5.29 12.19 2.29
N THR A 127 5.97 11.69 1.27
CA THR A 127 6.27 12.41 0.03
C THR A 127 5.69 11.67 -1.15
N ALA A 128 4.90 12.37 -1.96
CA ALA A 128 4.32 11.85 -3.19
C ALA A 128 4.90 12.54 -4.42
N ALA A 129 5.16 11.77 -5.47
CA ALA A 129 5.69 12.26 -6.75
C ALA A 129 5.07 11.48 -7.91
N CYS A 130 4.96 12.10 -9.08
CA CYS A 130 4.57 11.36 -10.28
C CYS A 130 5.64 10.33 -10.64
N ALA A 131 5.20 9.12 -11.00
CA ALA A 131 6.11 8.04 -11.37
C ALA A 131 6.72 8.31 -12.75
N THR A 132 8.04 8.20 -12.83
CA THR A 132 8.78 8.28 -14.11
C THR A 132 8.97 6.91 -14.76
N CYS A 133 8.73 5.84 -14.00
CA CYS A 133 8.72 4.46 -14.47
C CYS A 133 7.61 3.67 -13.76
N ILE A 134 7.03 2.70 -14.44
CA ILE A 134 5.99 1.83 -13.90
C ILE A 134 6.60 0.49 -13.52
N ASN A 135 6.29 0.03 -12.32
CA ASN A 135 6.72 -1.28 -11.81
C ASN A 135 6.03 -2.42 -12.57
N PRO A 136 6.73 -3.53 -12.81
CA PRO A 136 6.10 -4.72 -13.39
C PRO A 136 5.10 -5.34 -12.42
N GLN A 137 4.05 -5.96 -12.98
CA GLN A 137 3.06 -6.74 -12.24
C GLN A 137 3.39 -8.22 -12.36
N VAL A 138 3.58 -8.87 -11.21
CA VAL A 138 4.01 -10.28 -11.13
C VAL A 138 3.16 -11.02 -10.11
N ASN A 139 2.65 -12.20 -10.48
CA ASN A 139 1.94 -13.11 -9.60
C ASN A 139 2.76 -14.37 -9.35
N PHE A 140 2.63 -14.93 -8.17
CA PHE A 140 3.32 -16.15 -7.75
C PHE A 140 2.30 -17.23 -7.38
N GLU A 141 2.50 -18.44 -7.87
CA GLU A 141 1.69 -19.61 -7.53
C GLU A 141 2.58 -20.80 -7.19
N MET A 142 2.29 -21.47 -6.08
CA MET A 142 3.00 -22.69 -5.69
C MET A 142 2.35 -23.90 -6.37
N VAL A 143 3.15 -24.65 -7.12
CA VAL A 143 2.72 -25.88 -7.82
C VAL A 143 3.33 -27.10 -7.13
N SER A 144 2.49 -27.93 -6.52
CA SER A 144 2.91 -29.15 -5.84
C SER A 144 3.41 -30.20 -6.83
N ASP A 145 4.56 -30.81 -6.54
CA ASP A 145 5.14 -31.94 -7.32
C ASP A 145 5.38 -33.17 -6.43
N CYS A 146 4.44 -33.49 -5.57
CA CYS A 146 4.52 -34.63 -4.64
C CYS A 146 4.63 -36.00 -5.34
N LEU A 147 4.37 -36.09 -6.65
CA LEU A 147 4.55 -37.34 -7.42
C LEU A 147 6.02 -37.69 -7.65
N ASN A 148 6.90 -36.69 -7.73
CA ASN A 148 8.33 -36.86 -7.97
C ASN A 148 9.17 -36.71 -6.70
N GLY A 149 8.52 -36.55 -5.53
CA GLY A 149 9.17 -36.41 -4.24
C GLY A 149 8.50 -35.31 -3.38
N PRO A 150 9.00 -35.06 -2.16
CA PRO A 150 8.50 -33.99 -1.33
C PRO A 150 9.04 -32.64 -1.82
N GLN A 151 8.50 -32.14 -2.94
CA GLN A 151 8.96 -30.93 -3.61
C GLN A 151 7.81 -30.14 -4.22
N PHE A 152 8.08 -28.87 -4.55
CA PHE A 152 7.16 -27.99 -5.27
C PHE A 152 7.94 -27.09 -6.25
N PHE A 153 7.22 -26.51 -7.19
CA PHE A 153 7.68 -25.44 -8.06
C PHE A 153 6.97 -24.13 -7.72
N MET A 154 7.56 -23.03 -8.12
CA MET A 154 6.95 -21.71 -8.07
C MET A 154 6.70 -21.26 -9.51
N ASP A 155 5.44 -21.15 -9.89
CA ASP A 155 5.05 -20.51 -11.13
C ASP A 155 5.01 -19.00 -10.91
N VAL A 156 5.76 -18.26 -11.74
CA VAL A 156 5.87 -16.80 -11.69
C VAL A 156 5.32 -16.26 -12.99
N THR A 157 4.20 -15.55 -12.91
CA THR A 157 3.53 -14.98 -14.07
C THR A 157 3.76 -13.47 -14.13
N ALA A 158 4.44 -13.01 -15.18
CA ALA A 158 4.51 -11.60 -15.52
C ALA A 158 3.24 -11.23 -16.30
N SER A 159 2.34 -10.46 -15.68
CA SER A 159 1.11 -9.96 -16.30
C SER A 159 1.29 -8.61 -16.98
N ASP A 160 2.21 -7.79 -16.49
CA ASP A 160 2.62 -6.51 -17.05
C ASP A 160 4.11 -6.27 -16.79
N PHE A 161 4.81 -5.72 -17.76
CA PHE A 161 6.23 -5.37 -17.65
C PHE A 161 6.45 -3.96 -17.10
N GLY A 162 5.40 -3.16 -16.98
CA GLY A 162 5.53 -1.74 -16.65
C GLY A 162 6.45 -1.04 -17.67
N SER A 163 7.48 -0.38 -17.17
CA SER A 163 8.50 0.27 -17.99
C SER A 163 9.70 -0.62 -18.35
N ALA A 164 9.71 -1.88 -17.90
CA ALA A 164 10.82 -2.80 -18.16
C ALA A 164 10.71 -3.45 -19.55
N SER A 165 11.83 -3.67 -20.22
CA SER A 165 11.90 -4.42 -21.48
C SER A 165 12.07 -5.94 -21.29
N GLY A 166 12.26 -6.39 -20.04
CA GLY A 166 12.40 -7.78 -19.68
C GLY A 166 12.53 -7.91 -18.15
N LEU A 167 12.20 -9.10 -17.63
CA LEU A 167 12.27 -9.42 -16.21
C LEU A 167 13.21 -10.58 -15.98
N VAL A 168 13.97 -10.52 -14.90
CA VAL A 168 14.80 -11.62 -14.40
C VAL A 168 14.20 -12.07 -13.07
N PHE A 169 13.76 -13.32 -13.02
CA PHE A 169 13.34 -13.96 -11.78
C PHE A 169 14.50 -14.81 -11.25
N SER A 170 14.85 -14.61 -10.01
CA SER A 170 15.92 -15.39 -9.36
C SER A 170 15.57 -15.64 -7.89
N ASP A 171 16.05 -16.76 -7.37
CA ASP A 171 15.92 -17.12 -5.97
C ASP A 171 17.28 -17.22 -5.26
N ASN A 172 17.22 -17.51 -3.97
CA ASN A 172 18.42 -17.70 -3.13
C ASN A 172 19.04 -19.12 -3.28
N GLN A 173 18.45 -20.02 -4.06
CA GLN A 173 18.97 -21.36 -4.35
C GLN A 173 19.73 -21.43 -5.67
N GLY A 174 19.78 -20.33 -6.40
CA GLY A 174 20.49 -20.20 -7.67
C GLY A 174 19.63 -20.49 -8.89
N ASN A 175 18.32 -20.70 -8.73
CA ASN A 175 17.43 -20.77 -9.88
C ASN A 175 17.25 -19.38 -10.47
N SER A 176 17.25 -19.28 -11.78
CA SER A 176 17.05 -18.00 -12.49
C SER A 176 16.36 -18.25 -13.83
N SER A 177 15.43 -17.38 -14.17
CA SER A 177 14.77 -17.34 -15.47
C SER A 177 14.63 -15.90 -15.96
N ILE A 178 14.67 -15.72 -17.27
CA ILE A 178 14.51 -14.40 -17.92
C ILE A 178 13.33 -14.50 -18.86
N THR A 179 12.44 -13.51 -18.81
CA THR A 179 11.36 -13.35 -19.77
C THR A 179 11.32 -11.94 -20.36
N THR A 180 10.93 -11.85 -21.62
CA THR A 180 10.72 -10.59 -22.36
C THR A 180 9.29 -10.49 -22.93
N ILE A 181 8.43 -11.42 -22.56
CA ILE A 181 7.02 -11.48 -22.92
C ILE A 181 6.18 -11.80 -21.69
N THR A 182 4.90 -11.44 -21.72
CA THR A 182 3.95 -11.82 -20.67
C THR A 182 3.70 -13.32 -20.71
N GLU A 183 4.33 -14.05 -19.80
CA GLU A 183 4.28 -15.51 -19.72
C GLU A 183 4.45 -15.97 -18.26
N THR A 184 4.17 -17.24 -18.02
CA THR A 184 4.49 -17.90 -16.76
C THR A 184 5.80 -18.64 -16.91
N VAL A 185 6.74 -18.38 -16.03
CA VAL A 185 7.99 -19.15 -15.88
C VAL A 185 7.96 -19.95 -14.61
N GLN A 186 8.54 -21.16 -14.63
CA GLN A 186 8.58 -22.02 -13.46
C GLN A 186 9.99 -22.05 -12.86
N LEU A 187 10.08 -21.79 -11.56
CA LEU A 187 11.31 -21.90 -10.78
C LEU A 187 11.26 -23.12 -9.86
N GLY A 188 12.40 -23.70 -9.56
CA GLY A 188 12.53 -24.87 -8.71
C GLY A 188 13.16 -26.09 -9.45
N PRO A 189 13.01 -27.32 -8.94
CA PRO A 189 12.16 -27.70 -7.80
C PRO A 189 12.72 -27.24 -6.45
N TYR A 190 11.82 -26.95 -5.51
CA TYR A 190 12.14 -26.62 -4.14
C TYR A 190 11.79 -27.79 -3.22
N PRO A 191 12.68 -28.20 -2.29
CA PRO A 191 12.36 -29.24 -1.34
C PRO A 191 11.25 -28.77 -0.38
N ASN A 192 10.26 -29.61 -0.17
CA ASN A 192 9.19 -29.36 0.81
C ASN A 192 9.74 -29.65 2.21
N LEU A 193 10.46 -28.69 2.79
CA LEU A 193 10.97 -28.75 4.15
C LEU A 193 9.87 -28.28 5.11
N SER A 194 9.70 -28.97 6.22
CA SER A 194 8.68 -28.65 7.23
C SER A 194 8.92 -27.33 8.00
N LEU A 195 9.94 -26.57 7.62
CA LEU A 195 10.26 -25.23 8.13
C LEU A 195 10.39 -24.27 6.93
N ILE A 196 9.29 -23.64 6.55
CA ILE A 196 9.31 -22.57 5.56
C ILE A 196 9.65 -21.28 6.32
N HIS A 197 10.90 -20.82 6.21
CA HIS A 197 11.23 -19.41 6.40
C HIS A 197 10.99 -18.75 5.04
N ILE A 198 9.82 -18.18 4.85
CA ILE A 198 9.57 -17.25 3.74
C ILE A 198 10.16 -15.93 4.19
N SER A 199 11.42 -15.67 3.83
CA SER A 199 11.90 -14.29 3.83
C SER A 199 11.19 -13.59 2.67
N GLU A 200 10.49 -12.48 2.99
CA GLU A 200 9.91 -11.62 1.96
C GLU A 200 10.95 -11.32 0.87
N PRO A 201 10.52 -11.31 -0.41
CA PRO A 201 11.42 -10.91 -1.49
C PRO A 201 11.88 -9.48 -1.22
N THR A 202 13.15 -9.32 -0.85
CA THR A 202 13.78 -8.00 -0.80
C THR A 202 13.67 -7.42 -2.20
N ARG A 203 12.80 -6.43 -2.39
CA ARG A 203 12.72 -5.64 -3.61
C ARG A 203 14.09 -5.02 -3.86
N ARG A 204 14.90 -5.63 -4.70
CA ARG A 204 16.08 -4.98 -5.25
C ARG A 204 15.60 -4.21 -6.48
N TYR A 205 15.51 -2.90 -6.35
CA TYR A 205 15.36 -2.02 -7.49
C TYR A 205 16.56 -2.21 -8.41
N ALA A 206 16.32 -2.59 -9.66
CA ALA A 206 17.33 -2.44 -10.71
C ALA A 206 17.42 -0.94 -11.04
N ILE A 207 18.63 -0.39 -10.91
CA ILE A 207 18.99 0.96 -11.34
C ILE A 207 19.17 0.92 -12.86
#